data_4bae547aa2f2bdd0ac7913238f25118d
#
_entry.id   4bae547aa2f2bdd0ac7913238f25118d
#
_cell.length_a   1.000
_cell.length_b   1.000
_cell.length_c   1.000
_cell.angle_alpha   90.00
_cell.angle_beta   90.00
_cell.angle_gamma   90.00
#
_symmetry.space_group_name_H-M   'P 1'
#
loop_
_entity.id
_entity.type
_entity.pdbx_description
1 polymer ?
#
loop_
_entity_poly.entity_id
_entity_poly.type
_entity_poly.pdbx_seq_one_letter_code
_entity_poly.pdbx_strand_id
1 'polypeptide(L)'
;LSFSSPLKFIFSHSALKEGWDNPNVFQICNFSTRDTERWRRQTIGRGLRLCVNQKGERLRGFEVNTLTVIATESYEQFAENLQRDIEKDTGIQFGIVKDHEFAGIGVGQENGGVAPLGFDASKALWAHLKSQGYIDSKGKVQDTLRTALKEGTLVLPEQFSAQKEQIAAVLKKITGKLEIKDADEREIVPVRKVEEALRALFG
;
A
#
# COMPACT_ATOMS: atom_id res chain seq x y z
N LEU A 1 17.31 13.62 8.39
CA LEU A 1 18.18 13.54 7.21
C LEU A 1 17.78 14.65 6.24
N SER A 2 18.75 15.47 5.84
CA SER A 2 18.52 16.50 4.82
C SER A 2 18.42 15.85 3.44
N PHE A 3 17.60 16.41 2.55
CA PHE A 3 17.54 15.99 1.14
C PHE A 3 18.88 16.19 0.38
N SER A 4 19.75 17.06 0.89
CA SER A 4 21.11 17.26 0.38
C SER A 4 22.09 16.19 0.85
N SER A 5 21.72 15.33 1.79
CA SER A 5 22.58 14.26 2.28
C SER A 5 22.67 13.12 1.25
N PRO A 6 23.87 12.67 0.88
CA PRO A 6 24.04 11.50 0.02
C PRO A 6 23.73 10.16 0.71
N LEU A 7 23.37 10.20 2.00
CA LEU A 7 23.12 9.02 2.81
C LEU A 7 21.88 8.28 2.31
N LYS A 8 22.06 7.05 1.82
CA LYS A 8 21.00 6.18 1.31
C LYS A 8 20.72 4.99 2.22
N PHE A 9 21.67 4.62 3.08
CA PHE A 9 21.60 3.45 3.94
C PHE A 9 21.82 3.84 5.38
N ILE A 10 21.04 3.24 6.28
CA ILE A 10 21.19 3.39 7.73
C ILE A 10 21.25 2.00 8.33
N PHE A 11 22.35 1.70 9.02
CA PHE A 11 22.51 0.46 9.77
C PHE A 11 22.22 0.73 11.24
N SER A 12 21.38 -0.09 11.84
CA SER A 12 21.02 0.06 13.24
C SER A 12 20.91 -1.29 13.94
N HIS A 13 21.53 -1.41 15.09
CA HIS A 13 21.34 -2.54 16.00
C HIS A 13 20.25 -2.24 17.04
N SER A 14 20.26 -1.04 17.63
CA SER A 14 19.32 -0.65 18.69
C SER A 14 18.92 0.82 18.65
N ALA A 15 19.68 1.66 17.99
CA ALA A 15 19.56 3.13 18.06
C ALA A 15 18.28 3.69 17.42
N LEU A 16 17.64 2.97 16.50
CA LEU A 16 16.42 3.42 15.83
C LEU A 16 15.13 2.89 16.48
N LYS A 17 15.20 2.41 17.73
CA LYS A 17 14.02 1.82 18.39
C LYS A 17 12.97 2.85 18.74
N GLU A 18 13.38 4.05 19.19
CA GLU A 18 12.48 5.11 19.64
C GLU A 18 12.95 6.47 19.10
N GLY A 19 12.01 7.38 18.88
CA GLY A 19 12.29 8.77 18.54
C GLY A 19 12.76 9.05 17.11
N TRP A 20 13.05 8.03 16.30
CA TRP A 20 13.44 8.25 14.92
C TRP A 20 12.21 8.25 14.00
N ASP A 21 12.07 9.32 13.24
CA ASP A 21 10.96 9.55 12.34
C ASP A 21 11.47 10.09 11.00
N ASN A 22 11.42 9.26 9.96
CA ASN A 22 11.70 9.67 8.60
C ASN A 22 10.59 9.12 7.67
N PRO A 23 9.84 9.97 6.97
CA PRO A 23 8.77 9.53 6.07
C PRO A 23 9.30 8.83 4.80
N ASN A 24 10.57 9.02 4.46
CA ASN A 24 11.18 8.48 3.24
C ASN A 24 11.95 7.18 3.50
N VAL A 25 11.28 6.20 4.09
CA VAL A 25 11.78 4.83 4.26
C VAL A 25 11.10 3.94 3.24
N PHE A 26 11.85 3.44 2.28
CA PHE A 26 11.34 2.62 1.17
C PHE A 26 11.74 1.14 1.27
N GLN A 27 12.80 0.86 2.03
CA GLN A 27 13.29 -0.50 2.20
C GLN A 27 13.70 -0.74 3.66
N ILE A 28 13.31 -1.87 4.19
CA ILE A 28 13.70 -2.34 5.52
C ILE A 28 14.28 -3.74 5.38
N CYS A 29 15.54 -3.92 5.79
CA CYS A 29 16.18 -5.23 5.88
C CYS A 29 16.28 -5.62 7.35
N ASN A 30 15.62 -6.72 7.71
CA ASN A 30 15.69 -7.25 9.07
C ASN A 30 16.43 -8.58 9.10
N PHE A 31 17.61 -8.58 9.69
CA PHE A 31 18.44 -9.75 9.88
C PHE A 31 18.39 -10.30 11.33
N SER A 32 17.53 -9.70 12.18
CA SER A 32 17.42 -10.13 13.57
C SER A 32 16.60 -11.41 13.69
N THR A 33 17.12 -12.39 14.41
CA THR A 33 16.39 -13.61 14.76
C THR A 33 15.59 -13.45 16.06
N ARG A 34 15.77 -12.34 16.79
CA ARG A 34 15.09 -12.05 18.07
C ARG A 34 13.93 -11.08 17.88
N ASP A 35 12.99 -11.46 17.05
CA ASP A 35 11.86 -10.62 16.69
C ASP A 35 10.65 -10.88 17.57
N THR A 36 10.20 -9.85 18.30
CA THR A 36 8.87 -9.83 18.88
C THR A 36 7.89 -9.17 17.90
N GLU A 37 6.62 -9.56 17.94
CA GLU A 37 5.55 -8.95 17.14
C GLU A 37 5.50 -7.43 17.33
N ARG A 38 5.66 -6.94 18.56
CA ARG A 38 5.71 -5.51 18.88
C ARG A 38 6.84 -4.79 18.14
N TRP A 39 8.02 -5.41 18.08
CA TRP A 39 9.18 -4.84 17.38
C TRP A 39 8.94 -4.78 15.87
N ARG A 40 8.37 -5.84 15.28
CA ARG A 40 8.03 -5.88 13.85
C ARG A 40 7.03 -4.78 13.49
N ARG A 41 5.95 -4.62 14.28
CA ARG A 41 4.97 -3.55 14.10
C ARG A 41 5.60 -2.16 14.15
N GLN A 42 6.48 -1.90 15.10
CA GLN A 42 7.18 -0.63 15.23
C GLN A 42 8.10 -0.36 14.03
N THR A 43 8.82 -1.37 13.58
CA THR A 43 9.76 -1.26 12.46
C THR A 43 9.04 -1.01 11.15
N ILE A 44 8.01 -1.79 10.83
CA ILE A 44 7.20 -1.61 9.62
C ILE A 44 6.43 -0.29 9.67
N GLY A 45 5.85 0.07 10.80
CA GLY A 45 5.10 1.31 10.97
C GLY A 45 5.90 2.56 10.60
N ARG A 46 7.21 2.51 10.66
CA ARG A 46 8.10 3.60 10.21
C ARG A 46 8.13 3.74 8.69
N GLY A 47 8.03 2.64 7.96
CA GLY A 47 8.00 2.63 6.49
C GLY A 47 6.60 2.79 5.88
N LEU A 48 5.54 2.68 6.67
CA LEU A 48 4.15 2.82 6.19
C LEU A 48 3.66 4.28 6.13
N ARG A 49 4.57 5.23 6.05
CA ARG A 49 4.22 6.65 5.95
C ARG A 49 4.27 7.13 4.51
N LEU A 50 3.38 8.07 4.19
CA LEU A 50 3.46 8.74 2.89
C LEU A 50 4.78 9.49 2.79
N CYS A 51 5.53 9.23 1.73
CA CYS A 51 6.79 9.90 1.46
C CYS A 51 6.59 11.40 1.19
N VAL A 52 7.66 12.17 1.35
CA VAL A 52 7.69 13.62 1.14
C VAL A 52 8.70 13.94 0.06
N ASN A 53 8.34 14.88 -0.83
CA ASN A 53 9.26 15.40 -1.83
C ASN A 53 10.22 16.45 -1.22
N GLN A 54 11.11 17.00 -2.05
CA GLN A 54 12.07 18.03 -1.62
C GLN A 54 11.43 19.34 -1.13
N LYS A 55 10.15 19.58 -1.44
CA LYS A 55 9.38 20.74 -0.98
C LYS A 55 8.65 20.47 0.34
N GLY A 56 8.73 19.25 0.89
CA GLY A 56 8.01 18.84 2.09
C GLY A 56 6.56 18.41 1.84
N GLU A 57 6.14 18.30 0.58
CA GLU A 57 4.78 17.89 0.22
C GLU A 57 4.65 16.37 0.25
N ARG A 58 3.55 15.85 0.80
CA ARG A 58 3.26 14.42 0.83
C ARG A 58 2.82 13.93 -0.56
N LEU A 59 3.55 12.96 -1.06
CA LEU A 59 3.25 12.32 -2.34
C LEU A 59 2.28 11.15 -2.14
N ARG A 60 1.37 10.98 -3.09
CA ARG A 60 0.42 9.87 -3.12
C ARG A 60 0.71 8.98 -4.34
N GLY A 61 0.35 7.72 -4.24
CA GLY A 61 0.51 6.73 -5.31
C GLY A 61 1.43 5.59 -4.92
N PHE A 62 1.17 4.42 -5.48
CA PHE A 62 1.93 3.20 -5.17
C PHE A 62 3.35 3.22 -5.77
N GLU A 63 3.57 4.00 -6.82
CA GLU A 63 4.87 4.12 -7.46
C GLU A 63 5.94 4.67 -6.52
N VAL A 64 5.53 5.56 -5.60
CA VAL A 64 6.42 6.21 -4.64
C VAL A 64 6.21 5.74 -3.21
N ASN A 65 5.06 5.13 -2.88
CA ASN A 65 4.73 4.67 -1.53
C ASN A 65 4.71 3.13 -1.47
N THR A 66 5.76 2.51 -1.95
CA THR A 66 5.97 1.07 -1.82
C THR A 66 7.06 0.82 -0.81
N LEU A 67 6.73 0.09 0.26
CA LEU A 67 7.70 -0.39 1.24
C LEU A 67 8.09 -1.81 0.91
N THR A 68 9.38 -2.04 0.70
CA THR A 68 9.95 -3.38 0.54
C THR A 68 10.55 -3.83 1.87
N VAL A 69 10.12 -4.98 2.37
CA VAL A 69 10.68 -5.58 3.57
C VAL A 69 11.39 -6.87 3.19
N ILE A 70 12.68 -6.96 3.51
CA ILE A 70 13.49 -8.15 3.35
C ILE A 70 13.68 -8.74 4.75
N ALA A 71 13.23 -9.96 4.96
CA ALA A 71 13.21 -10.57 6.27
C ALA A 71 13.29 -12.10 6.19
N THR A 72 13.44 -12.76 7.33
CA THR A 72 13.44 -14.22 7.45
C THR A 72 12.02 -14.80 7.31
N GLU A 73 11.89 -16.10 7.10
CA GLU A 73 10.63 -16.84 6.89
C GLU A 73 9.52 -16.56 7.92
N SER A 74 9.90 -16.29 9.17
CA SER A 74 8.93 -15.94 10.23
C SER A 74 8.16 -14.62 9.96
N TYR A 75 8.54 -13.91 8.93
CA TYR A 75 7.95 -12.62 8.58
C TYR A 75 6.68 -12.74 7.71
N GLU A 76 6.54 -13.83 6.97
CA GLU A 76 5.35 -14.09 6.15
C GLU A 76 4.09 -14.14 7.04
N GLN A 77 4.12 -14.97 8.06
CA GLN A 77 3.00 -15.10 9.01
C GLN A 77 2.70 -13.79 9.75
N PHE A 78 3.74 -13.01 10.05
CA PHE A 78 3.57 -11.68 10.63
C PHE A 78 2.90 -10.71 9.65
N ALA A 79 3.29 -10.69 8.37
CA ALA A 79 2.69 -9.82 7.35
C ALA A 79 1.20 -10.15 7.14
N GLU A 80 0.84 -11.44 7.12
CA GLU A 80 -0.55 -11.89 7.06
C GLU A 80 -1.36 -11.46 8.29
N ASN A 81 -0.79 -11.57 9.49
CA ASN A 81 -1.43 -11.15 10.71
C ASN A 81 -1.61 -9.63 10.75
N LEU A 82 -0.60 -8.88 10.35
CA LEU A 82 -0.67 -7.42 10.26
C LEU A 82 -1.76 -6.97 9.27
N GLN A 83 -1.86 -7.63 8.12
CA GLN A 83 -2.92 -7.35 7.15
C GLN A 83 -4.30 -7.59 7.76
N ARG A 84 -4.50 -8.73 8.44
CA ARG A 84 -5.76 -9.05 9.13
C ARG A 84 -6.12 -8.02 10.21
N ASP A 85 -5.14 -7.56 10.96
CA ASP A 85 -5.37 -6.54 11.98
C ASP A 85 -5.78 -5.20 11.36
N ILE A 86 -5.12 -4.77 10.28
CA ILE A 86 -5.49 -3.56 9.55
C ILE A 86 -6.91 -3.70 8.97
N GLU A 87 -7.25 -4.85 8.39
CA GLU A 87 -8.60 -5.15 7.90
C GLU A 87 -9.65 -5.05 9.01
N LYS A 88 -9.33 -5.59 10.19
CA LYS A 88 -10.22 -5.55 11.34
C LYS A 88 -10.43 -4.13 11.88
N ASP A 89 -9.35 -3.36 11.98
CA ASP A 89 -9.39 -2.01 12.54
C ASP A 89 -10.03 -0.99 11.58
N THR A 90 -9.83 -1.17 10.28
CA THR A 90 -10.32 -0.24 9.25
C THR A 90 -11.64 -0.67 8.60
N GLY A 91 -12.04 -1.92 8.77
CA GLY A 91 -13.18 -2.53 8.08
C GLY A 91 -12.96 -2.75 6.57
N ILE A 92 -11.80 -2.35 6.04
CA ILE A 92 -11.43 -2.50 4.63
C ILE A 92 -10.81 -3.88 4.44
N GLN A 93 -11.37 -4.69 3.55
CA GLN A 93 -10.74 -5.94 3.11
C GLN A 93 -9.88 -5.67 1.88
N PHE A 94 -8.58 -5.79 2.02
CA PHE A 94 -7.68 -5.61 0.89
C PHE A 94 -7.93 -6.67 -0.19
N GLY A 95 -8.03 -6.19 -1.43
CA GLY A 95 -8.29 -7.04 -2.57
C GLY A 95 -9.72 -7.51 -2.75
N ILE A 96 -10.68 -7.06 -1.91
CA ILE A 96 -12.10 -7.40 -2.03
C ILE A 96 -12.93 -6.11 -2.03
N VAL A 97 -13.66 -5.86 -3.11
CA VAL A 97 -14.62 -4.76 -3.23
C VAL A 97 -15.99 -5.28 -2.79
N LYS A 98 -16.54 -4.71 -1.72
CA LYS A 98 -17.90 -5.02 -1.27
C LYS A 98 -18.94 -4.21 -2.02
N ASP A 99 -20.15 -4.70 -2.09
CA ASP A 99 -21.27 -4.07 -2.81
C ASP A 99 -21.71 -2.73 -2.21
N HIS A 100 -21.41 -2.48 -0.95
CA HIS A 100 -21.71 -1.22 -0.23
C HIS A 100 -20.54 -0.25 -0.16
N GLU A 101 -19.38 -0.58 -0.73
CA GLU A 101 -18.13 0.16 -0.54
C GLU A 101 -18.18 1.61 -0.99
N PHE A 102 -19.05 1.90 -1.98
CA PHE A 102 -19.18 3.23 -2.56
C PHE A 102 -20.35 4.02 -1.99
N ALA A 103 -21.15 3.44 -1.11
CA ALA A 103 -22.38 4.04 -0.62
C ALA A 103 -22.19 5.41 0.06
N GLY A 104 -21.05 5.60 0.72
CA GLY A 104 -20.69 6.85 1.40
C GLY A 104 -20.06 7.92 0.54
N ILE A 105 -19.89 7.69 -0.77
CA ILE A 105 -19.33 8.71 -1.67
C ILE A 105 -20.29 9.90 -1.77
N GLY A 106 -19.77 11.11 -1.57
CA GLY A 106 -20.57 12.34 -1.65
C GLY A 106 -20.96 12.69 -3.07
N VAL A 107 -22.25 12.91 -3.28
CA VAL A 107 -22.85 13.42 -4.52
C VAL A 107 -23.38 14.83 -4.28
N GLY A 108 -22.89 15.80 -5.04
CA GLY A 108 -23.39 17.17 -4.98
C GLY A 108 -24.85 17.23 -5.42
N GLN A 109 -25.66 17.98 -4.69
CA GLN A 109 -27.07 18.25 -5.01
C GLN A 109 -27.25 19.65 -5.59
N GLU A 110 -28.31 19.85 -6.38
CA GLU A 110 -28.64 21.15 -6.99
C GLU A 110 -28.83 22.28 -5.97
N ASN A 111 -29.20 21.94 -4.75
CA ASN A 111 -29.36 22.88 -3.63
C ASN A 111 -28.04 23.23 -2.91
N GLY A 112 -26.89 22.80 -3.44
CA GLY A 112 -25.56 23.01 -2.84
C GLY A 112 -25.21 22.07 -1.69
N GLY A 113 -26.08 21.12 -1.36
CA GLY A 113 -25.84 20.08 -0.38
C GLY A 113 -25.03 18.90 -0.95
N VAL A 114 -24.53 18.04 -0.06
CA VAL A 114 -23.88 16.76 -0.43
C VAL A 114 -24.69 15.64 0.19
N ALA A 115 -25.15 14.70 -0.63
CA ALA A 115 -25.83 13.49 -0.19
C ALA A 115 -24.94 12.26 -0.45
N PRO A 116 -25.05 11.18 0.33
CA PRO A 116 -24.36 9.95 0.04
C PRO A 116 -24.91 9.31 -1.26
N LEU A 117 -24.04 8.62 -1.99
CA LEU A 117 -24.39 7.89 -3.23
C LEU A 117 -25.49 6.84 -2.98
N GLY A 118 -25.50 6.26 -1.78
CA GLY A 118 -26.49 5.28 -1.36
C GLY A 118 -26.15 3.84 -1.78
N PHE A 119 -26.86 2.90 -1.14
CA PHE A 119 -26.56 1.47 -1.28
C PHE A 119 -26.91 0.93 -2.67
N ASP A 120 -28.04 1.34 -3.25
CA ASP A 120 -28.49 0.84 -4.55
C ASP A 120 -27.53 1.26 -5.69
N ALA A 121 -27.07 2.51 -5.65
CA ALA A 121 -26.09 3.01 -6.61
C ALA A 121 -24.72 2.33 -6.41
N SER A 122 -24.31 2.09 -5.16
CA SER A 122 -23.10 1.34 -4.86
C SER A 122 -23.16 -0.09 -5.39
N LYS A 123 -24.28 -0.78 -5.23
CA LYS A 123 -24.53 -2.12 -5.75
C LYS A 123 -24.53 -2.16 -7.29
N ALA A 124 -25.14 -1.15 -7.93
CA ALA A 124 -25.11 -1.03 -9.39
C ALA A 124 -23.69 -0.83 -9.92
N LEU A 125 -22.88 0.00 -9.24
CA LEU A 125 -21.47 0.18 -9.57
C LEU A 125 -20.66 -1.11 -9.38
N TRP A 126 -20.90 -1.83 -8.29
CA TRP A 126 -20.26 -3.13 -8.04
C TRP A 126 -20.58 -4.15 -9.15
N ALA A 127 -21.86 -4.23 -9.58
CA ALA A 127 -22.28 -5.08 -10.68
C ALA A 127 -21.59 -4.70 -12.00
N HIS A 128 -21.41 -3.41 -12.25
CA HIS A 128 -20.67 -2.92 -13.41
C HIS A 128 -19.19 -3.31 -13.34
N LEU A 129 -18.51 -3.12 -12.21
CA LEU A 129 -17.11 -3.54 -12.05
C LEU A 129 -16.94 -5.04 -12.30
N LYS A 130 -17.90 -5.86 -11.88
CA LYS A 130 -17.93 -7.29 -12.17
C LYS A 130 -18.10 -7.57 -13.66
N SER A 131 -19.03 -6.89 -14.34
CA SER A 131 -19.27 -7.08 -15.78
C SER A 131 -18.06 -6.70 -16.64
N GLN A 132 -17.27 -5.72 -16.20
CA GLN A 132 -16.01 -5.31 -16.84
C GLN A 132 -14.83 -6.23 -16.54
N GLY A 133 -15.01 -7.27 -15.71
CA GLY A 133 -13.94 -8.18 -15.30
C GLY A 133 -12.92 -7.51 -14.36
N TYR A 134 -13.26 -6.40 -13.73
CA TYR A 134 -12.42 -5.74 -12.74
C TYR A 134 -12.42 -6.44 -11.40
N ILE A 135 -13.52 -7.13 -11.09
CA ILE A 135 -13.69 -7.96 -9.89
C ILE A 135 -14.36 -9.29 -10.29
N ASP A 136 -14.11 -10.33 -9.51
CA ASP A 136 -14.81 -11.61 -9.69
C ASP A 136 -16.19 -11.64 -9.01
N SER A 137 -16.85 -12.81 -9.02
CA SER A 137 -18.17 -12.99 -8.40
C SER A 137 -18.22 -12.79 -6.89
N LYS A 138 -17.05 -12.81 -6.23
CA LYS A 138 -16.90 -12.58 -4.78
C LYS A 138 -16.38 -11.18 -4.47
N GLY A 139 -16.23 -10.32 -5.49
CA GLY A 139 -15.68 -9.00 -5.34
C GLY A 139 -14.15 -8.94 -5.31
N LYS A 140 -13.45 -10.06 -5.56
CA LYS A 140 -11.99 -10.09 -5.54
C LYS A 140 -11.43 -9.32 -6.73
N VAL A 141 -10.53 -8.40 -6.44
CA VAL A 141 -9.85 -7.54 -7.43
C VAL A 141 -9.06 -8.38 -8.43
N GLN A 142 -9.23 -8.08 -9.70
CA GLN A 142 -8.50 -8.69 -10.82
C GLN A 142 -7.38 -7.76 -11.30
N ASP A 143 -6.42 -8.31 -12.06
CA ASP A 143 -5.28 -7.53 -12.56
C ASP A 143 -5.72 -6.48 -13.60
N THR A 144 -6.82 -6.73 -14.29
CA THR A 144 -7.48 -5.75 -15.18
C THR A 144 -7.83 -4.44 -14.45
N LEU A 145 -8.34 -4.52 -13.20
CA LEU A 145 -8.61 -3.33 -12.40
C LEU A 145 -7.32 -2.60 -12.02
N ARG A 146 -6.29 -3.34 -11.62
CA ARG A 146 -4.99 -2.74 -11.25
C ARG A 146 -4.38 -1.98 -12.42
N THR A 147 -4.39 -2.59 -13.61
CA THR A 147 -3.92 -1.97 -14.84
C THR A 147 -4.74 -0.72 -15.18
N ALA A 148 -6.08 -0.82 -15.16
CA ALA A 148 -6.95 0.32 -15.45
C ALA A 148 -6.77 1.49 -14.47
N LEU A 149 -6.54 1.21 -13.18
CA LEU A 149 -6.26 2.25 -12.18
C LEU A 149 -4.88 2.89 -12.37
N LYS A 150 -3.89 2.11 -12.80
CA LYS A 150 -2.53 2.58 -13.07
C LYS A 150 -2.49 3.49 -14.31
N GLU A 151 -3.17 3.09 -15.37
CA GLU A 151 -3.21 3.78 -16.65
C GLU A 151 -4.27 4.90 -16.72
N GLY A 152 -5.14 5.00 -15.71
CA GLY A 152 -6.25 5.95 -15.71
C GLY A 152 -7.39 5.61 -16.68
N THR A 153 -7.39 4.38 -17.19
CA THR A 153 -8.35 3.87 -18.19
C THR A 153 -9.60 3.25 -17.57
N LEU A 154 -9.87 3.49 -16.29
CA LEU A 154 -11.03 2.96 -15.58
C LEU A 154 -12.33 3.37 -16.29
N VAL A 155 -13.09 2.37 -16.76
CA VAL A 155 -14.40 2.55 -17.41
C VAL A 155 -15.49 2.48 -16.36
N LEU A 156 -16.29 3.55 -16.27
CA LEU A 156 -17.45 3.65 -15.39
C LEU A 156 -18.69 4.04 -16.21
N PRO A 157 -19.90 3.68 -15.74
CA PRO A 157 -21.13 4.17 -16.33
C PRO A 157 -21.20 5.69 -16.29
N GLU A 158 -21.82 6.30 -17.30
CA GLU A 158 -21.89 7.76 -17.47
C GLU A 158 -22.47 8.46 -16.24
N GLN A 159 -23.44 7.86 -15.59
CA GLN A 159 -24.06 8.35 -14.35
C GLN A 159 -23.10 8.52 -13.17
N PHE A 160 -21.92 7.88 -13.20
CA PHE A 160 -20.88 8.00 -12.15
C PHE A 160 -19.66 8.82 -12.59
N SER A 161 -19.75 9.50 -13.74
CA SER A 161 -18.64 10.27 -14.31
C SER A 161 -18.16 11.38 -13.36
N ALA A 162 -19.09 12.06 -12.70
CA ALA A 162 -18.77 13.11 -11.73
C ALA A 162 -18.06 12.59 -10.48
N GLN A 163 -18.24 11.32 -10.11
CA GLN A 163 -17.63 10.67 -8.95
C GLN A 163 -16.40 9.81 -9.32
N LYS A 164 -15.96 9.84 -10.57
CA LYS A 164 -14.88 8.97 -11.08
C LYS A 164 -13.63 9.02 -10.23
N GLU A 165 -13.19 10.19 -9.82
CA GLU A 165 -11.99 10.37 -8.99
C GLU A 165 -12.17 9.77 -7.59
N GLN A 166 -13.33 9.97 -6.98
CA GLN A 166 -13.64 9.43 -5.64
C GLN A 166 -13.73 7.91 -5.68
N ILE A 167 -14.40 7.35 -6.70
CA ILE A 167 -14.49 5.91 -6.93
C ILE A 167 -13.10 5.32 -7.15
N ALA A 168 -12.29 5.93 -8.00
CA ALA A 168 -10.91 5.49 -8.23
C ALA A 168 -10.06 5.56 -6.95
N ALA A 169 -10.26 6.57 -6.10
CA ALA A 169 -9.56 6.69 -4.82
C ALA A 169 -9.94 5.56 -3.85
N VAL A 170 -11.23 5.18 -3.78
CA VAL A 170 -11.70 4.03 -2.99
C VAL A 170 -11.11 2.74 -3.53
N LEU A 171 -11.19 2.51 -4.83
CA LEU A 171 -10.63 1.32 -5.48
C LEU A 171 -9.11 1.22 -5.28
N LYS A 172 -8.36 2.32 -5.38
CA LYS A 172 -6.93 2.35 -5.11
C LYS A 172 -6.59 1.93 -3.67
N LYS A 173 -7.40 2.30 -2.68
CA LYS A 173 -7.20 1.86 -1.29
C LYS A 173 -7.39 0.35 -1.16
N ILE A 174 -8.42 -0.20 -1.79
CA ILE A 174 -8.76 -1.63 -1.72
C ILE A 174 -7.75 -2.47 -2.51
N THR A 175 -7.26 -1.98 -3.64
CA THR A 175 -6.26 -2.69 -4.46
C THR A 175 -4.87 -2.68 -3.84
N GLY A 176 -4.62 -1.85 -2.83
CA GLY A 176 -3.40 -1.88 -2.03
C GLY A 176 -3.25 -3.25 -1.37
N LYS A 177 -2.41 -4.11 -1.95
CA LYS A 177 -2.16 -5.47 -1.49
C LYS A 177 -0.74 -5.57 -0.95
N LEU A 178 -0.59 -6.22 0.21
CA LEU A 178 0.67 -6.84 0.58
C LEU A 178 0.95 -7.97 -0.43
N GLU A 179 1.95 -7.81 -1.26
CA GLU A 179 2.48 -8.90 -2.07
C GLU A 179 3.66 -9.52 -1.33
N ILE A 180 3.45 -10.75 -0.88
CA ILE A 180 4.54 -11.58 -0.36
C ILE A 180 5.11 -12.31 -1.57
N LYS A 181 6.38 -12.07 -1.86
CA LYS A 181 7.12 -12.75 -2.93
C LYS A 181 8.20 -13.59 -2.28
N ASP A 182 8.28 -14.84 -2.69
CA ASP A 182 9.38 -15.71 -2.30
C ASP A 182 10.69 -15.15 -2.90
N ALA A 183 11.72 -15.09 -2.09
CA ALA A 183 13.04 -14.63 -2.52
C ALA A 183 13.71 -15.65 -3.45
N ASP A 184 13.28 -16.90 -3.42
CA ASP A 184 13.86 -18.00 -4.21
C ASP A 184 13.67 -17.82 -5.73
N GLU A 185 12.69 -17.02 -6.15
CA GLU A 185 12.51 -16.66 -7.57
C GLU A 185 13.39 -15.47 -8.02
N ARG A 186 14.20 -14.89 -7.13
CA ARG A 186 15.08 -13.79 -7.45
C ARG A 186 16.53 -14.18 -7.24
N GLU A 187 17.40 -13.62 -8.07
CA GLU A 187 18.85 -13.75 -7.92
C GLU A 187 19.26 -13.28 -6.51
N ILE A 188 19.52 -14.24 -5.62
CA ILE A 188 19.98 -13.97 -4.26
C ILE A 188 21.41 -13.46 -4.37
N VAL A 189 21.62 -12.21 -3.99
CA VAL A 189 22.99 -11.68 -3.85
C VAL A 189 23.59 -12.31 -2.61
N PRO A 190 24.63 -13.17 -2.73
CA PRO A 190 25.27 -13.79 -1.57
C PRO A 190 25.75 -12.71 -0.59
N VAL A 191 25.59 -12.94 0.71
CA VAL A 191 26.02 -12.03 1.79
C VAL A 191 27.46 -11.57 1.60
N ARG A 192 28.33 -12.44 1.10
CA ARG A 192 29.73 -12.14 0.76
C ARG A 192 29.86 -11.00 -0.27
N LYS A 193 29.02 -10.96 -1.30
CA LYS A 193 29.02 -9.86 -2.29
C LYS A 193 28.52 -8.54 -1.69
N VAL A 194 27.60 -8.61 -0.74
CA VAL A 194 27.12 -7.44 0.01
C VAL A 194 28.23 -6.90 0.90
N GLU A 195 28.97 -7.76 1.60
CA GLU A 195 30.14 -7.36 2.40
C GLU A 195 31.23 -6.70 1.54
N GLU A 196 31.54 -7.28 0.37
CA GLU A 196 32.51 -6.71 -0.58
C GLU A 196 32.07 -5.35 -1.10
N ALA A 197 30.79 -5.19 -1.45
CA ALA A 197 30.22 -3.92 -1.87
C ALA A 197 30.23 -2.87 -0.75
N LEU A 198 29.93 -3.28 0.49
CA LEU A 198 30.00 -2.39 1.65
C LEU A 198 31.43 -1.97 1.97
N ARG A 199 32.39 -2.89 1.90
CA ARG A 199 33.82 -2.56 2.06
C ARG A 199 34.33 -1.61 0.98
N ALA A 200 33.88 -1.76 -0.27
CA ALA A 200 34.23 -0.86 -1.34
C ALA A 200 33.62 0.56 -1.20
N LEU A 201 32.48 0.68 -0.48
CA LEU A 201 31.81 1.95 -0.25
C LEU A 201 32.27 2.68 1.02
N PHE A 202 32.76 1.96 2.00
CA PHE A 202 33.06 2.48 3.35
C PHE A 202 34.47 2.16 3.86
N GLY A 203 35.28 1.40 3.11
CA GLY A 203 36.68 1.15 3.36
C GLY A 203 37.55 2.19 2.72
#